data_c8dd3a0509ee3eeedfc38f91b90e0dfa
#
_entry.id   c8dd3a0509ee3eeedfc38f91b90e0dfa
#
_cell.length_a   1.000
_cell.length_b   1.000
_cell.length_c   1.000
_cell.angle_alpha   90.00
_cell.angle_beta   90.00
_cell.angle_gamma   90.00
#
_symmetry.space_group_name_H-M   'P 1'
#
loop_
_entity.id
_entity.type
_entity.pdbx_description
1 polymer ?
#
loop_
_entity_poly.entity_id
_entity_poly.type
_entity_poly.pdbx_seq_one_letter_code
_entity_poly.pdbx_strand_id
1 'polypeptide(L)'
;MSTPRAAVKLASLAAGIGLAALLCGPGFAADDAALPDIELPEPPAATLMIEATPAAPEAPRAAETASPEPAAAPTVKAQASPAPAPAAEIALPDLPEAPALFTVADQLGAAISARLADAKFQLAPKLAKKDREAIAAFYALGDYKPLWLKDEAWTPAALAVAARLGKAAEDGLDPADYPVPALGAAADKAGDLAEADLKLSAAAVLYARDARGARVDPARLSRLITPKLELPAGDAVLTRLAAAKDAGAALLAYNPPHAGYRALKAKLAEARGARLEGDILANMERWRWLPADMGRRHIWVNVPEFKLRLVADGRPIHEARVIVGKPETPTPLFSDTMEHAIVNPSWYVPPSIFKNEFYSDPAYAASRGYQVVRTRDGGISVRQPPGERNALGFIKFMFPNQHAVYLHDTPNRSLFNAQKRAFSHGCVRLDQPFRFGEFVLGPEWSEGRLRSLIGKGERTIRLPEKIPVHLTYFTLLADDKGELHQIADLYAVNNKVRLALGLPSDGTRVAAEAKPQRQARRRAPPRAQTAVRSPMPMYEHPGWWWVTR
;
A
#
# COMPACT_ATOMS: atom_id res chain seq x y z
N MET A 1 33.22 -66.49 2.79
CA MET A 1 33.24 -66.96 1.39
C MET A 1 32.83 -65.74 0.59
N SER A 2 33.79 -64.96 0.22
CA SER A 2 34.43 -64.81 -1.11
C SER A 2 33.61 -63.87 -2.03
N THR A 3 34.11 -62.66 -2.15
CA THR A 3 33.93 -61.66 -3.25
C THR A 3 34.25 -62.25 -4.63
N PRO A 4 33.97 -61.64 -5.79
CA PRO A 4 34.87 -60.55 -6.19
C PRO A 4 34.23 -59.31 -6.92
N ARG A 5 35.09 -58.28 -6.91
CA ARG A 5 35.16 -57.08 -7.72
C ARG A 5 35.28 -57.34 -9.23
N ALA A 6 34.76 -56.48 -10.06
CA ALA A 6 35.27 -56.24 -11.42
C ALA A 6 35.34 -54.73 -11.71
N ALA A 7 36.53 -54.26 -11.96
CA ALA A 7 36.90 -52.96 -12.49
C ALA A 7 37.11 -53.07 -14.02
N VAL A 8 36.67 -52.07 -14.80
CA VAL A 8 37.13 -51.86 -16.20
C VAL A 8 37.23 -50.35 -16.41
N LYS A 9 38.40 -49.85 -16.40
CA LYS A 9 39.40 -49.36 -17.37
C LYS A 9 38.96 -48.19 -18.27
N LEU A 10 39.72 -47.11 -18.07
CA LEU A 10 39.90 -45.94 -18.97
C LEU A 10 40.33 -46.37 -20.38
N ALA A 11 39.91 -45.57 -21.36
CA ALA A 11 40.67 -45.40 -22.62
C ALA A 11 40.65 -43.93 -23.02
N SER A 12 41.84 -43.32 -22.97
CA SER A 12 42.22 -42.07 -23.59
C SER A 12 42.43 -42.27 -25.09
N LEU A 13 42.03 -41.32 -25.90
CA LEU A 13 42.65 -41.10 -27.22
C LEU A 13 42.80 -39.60 -27.47
N ALA A 14 44.06 -39.18 -27.57
CA ALA A 14 44.49 -37.88 -28.07
C ALA A 14 44.93 -38.02 -29.53
N ALA A 15 44.68 -36.99 -30.31
CA ALA A 15 45.36 -36.48 -31.52
C ALA A 15 44.35 -35.65 -32.31
N GLY A 16 44.62 -34.51 -32.90
CA GLY A 16 45.85 -33.90 -33.29
C GLY A 16 45.61 -32.46 -33.77
N ILE A 17 46.67 -31.79 -33.91
CA ILE A 17 46.99 -30.42 -34.21
C ILE A 17 46.45 -29.96 -35.59
N GLY A 18 45.87 -28.74 -35.62
CA GLY A 18 45.61 -28.01 -36.86
C GLY A 18 45.63 -26.50 -36.61
N LEU A 19 46.78 -25.88 -36.85
CA LEU A 19 47.10 -24.46 -36.77
C LEU A 19 46.56 -23.76 -38.02
N ALA A 20 45.71 -22.75 -37.89
CA ALA A 20 45.52 -21.72 -38.91
C ALA A 20 45.22 -20.36 -38.22
N ALA A 21 46.24 -19.52 -38.20
CA ALA A 21 46.11 -18.09 -37.94
C ALA A 21 45.51 -17.40 -39.19
N LEU A 22 44.63 -16.47 -38.98
CA LEU A 22 44.54 -15.12 -39.60
C LEU A 22 43.14 -14.52 -39.35
N LEU A 23 43.12 -13.43 -38.75
CA LEU A 23 42.74 -12.04 -39.04
C LEU A 23 42.05 -11.40 -37.84
N CYS A 24 42.76 -10.43 -37.28
CA CYS A 24 42.20 -9.36 -36.46
C CYS A 24 41.09 -8.63 -37.23
N GLY A 25 39.90 -8.56 -36.61
CA GLY A 25 38.85 -7.57 -36.91
C GLY A 25 38.51 -6.83 -35.63
N PRO A 26 38.22 -5.53 -35.72
CA PRO A 26 38.18 -4.63 -34.56
C PRO A 26 36.94 -4.84 -33.68
N GLY A 27 37.12 -4.40 -32.41
CA GLY A 27 36.15 -4.53 -31.35
C GLY A 27 34.76 -4.00 -31.66
N PHE A 28 33.77 -4.73 -31.20
CA PHE A 28 32.42 -4.21 -31.02
C PHE A 28 32.47 -3.25 -29.82
N ALA A 29 32.62 -1.96 -30.12
CA ALA A 29 32.19 -0.90 -29.23
C ALA A 29 30.70 -1.06 -29.02
N ALA A 30 30.26 -1.04 -27.76
CA ALA A 30 28.86 -0.89 -27.42
C ALA A 30 28.40 0.47 -27.97
N ASP A 31 27.65 0.43 -29.06
CA ASP A 31 26.90 1.59 -29.53
C ASP A 31 25.91 1.98 -28.43
N ASP A 32 26.26 3.05 -27.72
CA ASP A 32 25.32 3.93 -27.04
C ASP A 32 24.45 4.56 -28.13
N ALA A 33 23.50 3.83 -28.66
CA ALA A 33 22.47 4.37 -29.54
C ALA A 33 21.65 5.35 -28.70
N ALA A 34 22.04 6.60 -28.74
CA ALA A 34 21.19 7.72 -28.37
C ALA A 34 19.85 7.51 -29.06
N LEU A 35 18.78 7.43 -28.25
CA LEU A 35 17.42 7.34 -28.75
C LEU A 35 17.21 8.51 -29.73
N PRO A 36 16.63 8.28 -30.90
CA PRO A 36 16.39 9.36 -31.84
C PRO A 36 15.55 10.43 -31.15
N ASP A 37 16.04 11.66 -31.20
CA ASP A 37 15.25 12.84 -30.86
C ASP A 37 13.96 12.76 -31.66
N ILE A 38 12.82 12.63 -30.95
CA ILE A 38 11.51 12.62 -31.58
C ILE A 38 11.27 14.07 -32.02
N GLU A 39 11.66 14.38 -33.24
CA GLU A 39 11.27 15.60 -33.91
C GLU A 39 9.76 15.60 -34.05
N LEU A 40 9.09 16.37 -33.19
CA LEU A 40 7.67 16.65 -33.37
C LEU A 40 7.53 17.56 -34.59
N PRO A 41 6.65 17.27 -35.54
CA PRO A 41 6.47 18.10 -36.74
C PRO A 41 6.11 19.54 -36.33
N GLU A 42 6.73 20.53 -36.99
CA GLU A 42 6.43 21.94 -36.78
C GLU A 42 4.97 22.27 -37.05
N PRO A 43 4.30 23.01 -36.16
CA PRO A 43 2.91 23.43 -36.37
C PRO A 43 2.84 24.60 -37.35
N PRO A 44 1.75 24.71 -38.13
CA PRO A 44 1.46 25.94 -38.90
C PRO A 44 1.19 27.09 -37.94
N ALA A 45 1.63 28.29 -38.33
CA ALA A 45 1.43 29.52 -37.58
C ALA A 45 -0.06 29.77 -37.24
N ALA A 46 -0.37 29.82 -35.96
CA ALA A 46 -1.73 30.10 -35.47
C ALA A 46 -1.81 31.53 -34.90
N THR A 47 -2.73 32.27 -35.47
CA THR A 47 -3.13 33.63 -35.05
C THR A 47 -3.81 33.59 -33.67
N LEU A 48 -3.38 34.45 -32.74
CA LEU A 48 -3.97 34.63 -31.43
C LEU A 48 -5.35 35.27 -31.54
N MET A 49 -6.41 34.52 -31.27
CA MET A 49 -7.76 35.05 -31.02
C MET A 49 -8.08 34.84 -29.53
N ILE A 50 -8.34 35.96 -28.85
CA ILE A 50 -8.80 35.99 -27.45
C ILE A 50 -10.32 36.02 -27.50
N GLU A 51 -11.00 34.93 -27.20
CA GLU A 51 -12.46 34.91 -26.98
C GLU A 51 -12.78 34.85 -25.47
N ALA A 52 -13.59 35.82 -25.04
CA ALA A 52 -14.12 35.90 -23.69
C ALA A 52 -15.31 34.92 -23.55
N THR A 53 -15.29 34.10 -22.51
CA THR A 53 -16.35 33.13 -22.18
C THR A 53 -17.52 33.84 -21.49
N PRO A 54 -18.78 33.61 -21.88
CA PRO A 54 -19.95 34.14 -21.20
C PRO A 54 -20.23 33.42 -19.88
N ALA A 55 -20.79 34.17 -18.92
CA ALA A 55 -21.17 33.75 -17.58
C ALA A 55 -22.27 32.68 -17.59
N ALA A 56 -22.16 31.69 -16.71
CA ALA A 56 -23.17 30.67 -16.47
C ALA A 56 -24.33 31.21 -15.62
N PRO A 57 -25.58 30.73 -15.82
CA PRO A 57 -26.76 31.19 -15.08
C PRO A 57 -26.81 30.63 -13.66
N GLU A 58 -27.33 31.46 -12.78
CA GLU A 58 -27.59 31.28 -11.36
C GLU A 58 -28.64 30.17 -11.12
N ALA A 59 -28.36 29.23 -10.20
CA ALA A 59 -29.32 28.22 -9.75
C ALA A 59 -30.17 28.73 -8.57
N PRO A 60 -31.44 28.31 -8.43
CA PRO A 60 -32.34 28.85 -7.43
C PRO A 60 -32.06 28.34 -6.01
N ARG A 61 -32.21 29.25 -5.03
CA ARG A 61 -32.13 28.97 -3.58
C ARG A 61 -33.21 27.98 -3.16
N ALA A 62 -32.83 26.92 -2.48
CA ALA A 62 -33.71 26.04 -1.74
C ALA A 62 -34.02 26.63 -0.36
N ALA A 63 -35.30 26.54 0.03
CA ALA A 63 -35.86 27.09 1.26
C ALA A 63 -35.37 26.32 2.50
N GLU A 64 -35.12 27.08 3.53
CA GLU A 64 -34.80 26.69 4.90
C GLU A 64 -36.04 26.04 5.56
N THR A 65 -35.97 24.77 5.92
CA THR A 65 -36.96 24.09 6.77
C THR A 65 -36.41 23.96 8.18
N ALA A 66 -37.13 24.62 9.09
CA ALA A 66 -36.87 24.63 10.52
C ALA A 66 -36.99 23.26 11.16
N SER A 67 -36.04 22.95 12.05
CA SER A 67 -36.06 21.78 12.94
C SER A 67 -37.01 22.01 14.13
N PRO A 68 -37.83 21.04 14.53
CA PRO A 68 -38.69 21.22 15.70
C PRO A 68 -37.92 20.96 17.01
N GLU A 69 -38.19 21.79 17.96
CA GLU A 69 -37.79 21.81 19.37
C GLU A 69 -38.30 20.56 20.13
N PRO A 70 -37.53 19.93 21.06
CA PRO A 70 -38.03 18.78 21.80
C PRO A 70 -38.96 19.21 22.95
N ALA A 71 -40.12 18.58 23.01
CA ALA A 71 -41.15 18.76 24.03
C ALA A 71 -40.68 18.34 25.43
N ALA A 72 -41.04 19.17 26.41
CA ALA A 72 -40.78 19.00 27.83
C ALA A 72 -41.54 17.79 28.41
N ALA A 73 -40.83 17.00 29.25
CA ALA A 73 -41.41 15.91 30.03
C ALA A 73 -42.25 16.43 31.21
N PRO A 74 -43.33 15.75 31.62
CA PRO A 74 -44.18 16.18 32.71
C PRO A 74 -43.56 15.88 34.07
N THR A 75 -43.58 16.90 34.93
CA THR A 75 -43.20 16.86 36.35
C THR A 75 -44.21 16.06 37.16
N VAL A 76 -43.83 14.91 37.73
CA VAL A 76 -44.60 14.16 38.70
C VAL A 76 -44.30 14.74 40.11
N LYS A 77 -45.34 15.27 40.76
CA LYS A 77 -45.27 15.68 42.17
C LYS A 77 -45.20 14.46 43.09
N ALA A 78 -44.11 14.32 43.84
CA ALA A 78 -43.99 13.34 44.93
C ALA A 78 -44.87 13.73 46.11
N GLN A 79 -45.78 12.87 46.50
CA GLN A 79 -46.49 12.94 47.78
C GLN A 79 -45.60 12.34 48.86
N ALA A 80 -45.45 13.07 49.96
CA ALA A 80 -44.73 12.66 51.14
C ALA A 80 -45.52 11.61 51.91
N SER A 81 -44.93 10.45 52.19
CA SER A 81 -45.41 9.47 53.19
C SER A 81 -44.84 9.77 54.56
N PRO A 82 -45.59 9.52 55.65
CA PRO A 82 -45.15 9.82 57.01
C PRO A 82 -44.04 8.85 57.48
N ALA A 83 -43.17 9.40 58.32
CA ALA A 83 -42.03 8.71 58.92
C ALA A 83 -42.48 7.57 59.87
N PRO A 84 -41.82 6.39 59.86
CA PRO A 84 -41.96 5.36 60.90
C PRO A 84 -41.17 5.73 62.16
N ALA A 85 -41.69 5.35 63.30
CA ALA A 85 -41.13 5.56 64.63
C ALA A 85 -39.80 4.79 64.79
N PRO A 86 -38.88 5.20 65.69
CA PRO A 86 -37.57 4.61 65.87
C PRO A 86 -37.67 3.20 66.43
N ALA A 87 -37.18 2.20 65.70
CA ALA A 87 -36.95 0.85 66.18
C ALA A 87 -35.70 0.82 67.07
N ALA A 88 -35.82 0.12 68.17
CA ALA A 88 -34.72 -0.06 69.12
C ALA A 88 -33.52 -0.75 68.45
N GLU A 89 -32.37 -0.13 68.57
CA GLU A 89 -31.07 -0.60 68.14
C GLU A 89 -30.62 -1.80 68.97
N ILE A 90 -30.74 -3.01 68.45
CA ILE A 90 -30.09 -4.20 69.01
C ILE A 90 -28.68 -4.21 68.47
N ALA A 91 -27.69 -3.86 69.25
CA ALA A 91 -26.27 -3.98 68.96
C ALA A 91 -25.94 -5.47 68.75
N LEU A 92 -25.70 -5.86 67.48
CA LEU A 92 -25.07 -7.13 67.13
C LEU A 92 -23.58 -7.03 67.52
N PRO A 93 -23.01 -8.09 68.07
CA PRO A 93 -21.56 -8.09 68.35
C PRO A 93 -20.78 -8.03 67.06
N ASP A 94 -19.71 -7.18 67.03
CA ASP A 94 -18.74 -7.13 65.95
C ASP A 94 -18.16 -8.53 65.72
N LEU A 95 -18.63 -9.19 64.65
CA LEU A 95 -17.95 -10.36 64.13
C LEU A 95 -16.67 -9.85 63.43
N PRO A 96 -15.50 -10.42 63.70
CA PRO A 96 -14.29 -10.04 62.99
C PRO A 96 -14.52 -10.33 61.49
N GLU A 97 -14.31 -9.28 60.66
CA GLU A 97 -14.31 -9.43 59.19
C GLU A 97 -13.34 -10.55 58.85
N ALA A 98 -13.89 -11.65 58.32
CA ALA A 98 -13.06 -12.73 57.82
C ALA A 98 -12.11 -12.15 56.75
N PRO A 99 -10.81 -12.40 56.81
CA PRO A 99 -9.89 -11.88 55.81
C PRO A 99 -10.37 -12.34 54.44
N ALA A 100 -10.60 -11.40 53.53
CA ALA A 100 -10.98 -11.71 52.17
C ALA A 100 -9.94 -12.68 51.58
N LEU A 101 -10.34 -13.93 51.37
CA LEU A 101 -9.49 -14.95 50.74
C LEU A 101 -9.26 -14.51 49.29
N PHE A 102 -8.17 -13.79 49.03
CA PHE A 102 -7.73 -13.50 47.66
C PHE A 102 -7.53 -14.85 46.93
N THR A 103 -8.29 -15.07 45.91
CA THR A 103 -8.09 -16.25 45.05
C THR A 103 -6.79 -16.11 44.29
N VAL A 104 -6.23 -17.22 43.81
CA VAL A 104 -5.05 -17.20 42.90
C VAL A 104 -5.33 -16.34 41.66
N ALA A 105 -6.57 -16.33 41.20
CA ALA A 105 -7.01 -15.49 40.07
C ALA A 105 -6.91 -13.99 40.40
N ASP A 106 -7.28 -13.58 41.62
CA ASP A 106 -7.18 -12.18 42.06
C ASP A 106 -5.71 -11.73 42.19
N GLN A 107 -4.84 -12.60 42.68
CA GLN A 107 -3.39 -12.33 42.74
C GLN A 107 -2.78 -12.19 41.36
N LEU A 108 -3.17 -13.02 40.39
CA LEU A 108 -2.69 -12.97 39.03
C LEU A 108 -3.19 -11.69 38.29
N GLY A 109 -4.45 -11.31 38.51
CA GLY A 109 -5.00 -10.06 37.97
C GLY A 109 -4.28 -8.83 38.51
N ALA A 110 -4.01 -8.79 39.83
CA ALA A 110 -3.22 -7.73 40.44
C ALA A 110 -1.79 -7.66 39.89
N ALA A 111 -1.13 -8.81 39.66
CA ALA A 111 0.20 -8.88 39.06
C ALA A 111 0.20 -8.39 37.58
N ILE A 112 -0.81 -8.75 36.77
CA ILE A 112 -0.99 -8.26 35.39
C ILE A 112 -1.12 -6.73 35.39
N SER A 113 -1.99 -6.19 36.25
CA SER A 113 -2.19 -4.74 36.40
C SER A 113 -0.88 -4.02 36.78
N ALA A 114 -0.15 -4.55 37.78
CA ALA A 114 1.13 -4.01 38.23
C ALA A 114 2.19 -4.02 37.09
N ARG A 115 2.33 -5.12 36.35
CA ARG A 115 3.27 -5.21 35.22
C ARG A 115 2.92 -4.22 34.10
N LEU A 116 1.64 -4.02 33.79
CA LEU A 116 1.21 -3.04 32.77
C LEU A 116 1.44 -1.60 33.22
N ALA A 117 1.31 -1.31 34.50
CA ALA A 117 1.59 0.01 35.09
C ALA A 117 3.10 0.31 35.14
N ASP A 118 3.97 -0.70 35.20
CA ASP A 118 5.42 -0.49 35.22
C ASP A 118 5.92 -0.05 33.83
N ALA A 119 6.34 1.21 33.72
CA ALA A 119 6.89 1.78 32.48
C ALA A 119 8.21 1.12 32.04
N LYS A 120 8.92 0.44 32.95
CA LYS A 120 10.17 -0.27 32.64
C LYS A 120 9.93 -1.69 32.09
N PHE A 121 8.76 -2.25 32.36
CA PHE A 121 8.41 -3.57 31.86
C PHE A 121 8.22 -3.58 30.36
N GLN A 122 9.04 -4.33 29.64
CA GLN A 122 8.97 -4.48 28.18
C GLN A 122 8.16 -5.72 27.81
N LEU A 123 6.99 -5.51 27.21
CA LEU A 123 6.15 -6.58 26.66
C LEU A 123 6.87 -7.33 25.53
N ALA A 124 7.44 -6.60 24.58
CA ALA A 124 8.31 -7.11 23.53
C ALA A 124 9.18 -5.99 22.95
N PRO A 125 10.43 -6.27 22.50
CA PRO A 125 11.37 -5.25 22.03
C PRO A 125 10.89 -4.43 20.84
N LYS A 126 10.13 -5.05 19.92
CA LYS A 126 9.65 -4.43 18.67
C LYS A 126 8.21 -3.89 18.79
N LEU A 127 7.58 -3.98 19.96
CA LEU A 127 6.21 -3.54 20.15
C LEU A 127 6.11 -2.01 20.17
N ALA A 128 5.29 -1.44 19.29
CA ALA A 128 5.06 -0.01 19.27
C ALA A 128 4.27 0.45 20.51
N LYS A 129 4.49 1.70 20.95
CA LYS A 129 3.82 2.28 22.13
C LYS A 129 2.29 2.14 22.05
N LYS A 130 1.70 2.46 20.91
CA LYS A 130 0.25 2.34 20.69
C LYS A 130 -0.28 0.90 20.87
N ASP A 131 0.53 -0.11 20.52
CA ASP A 131 0.13 -1.50 20.64
C ASP A 131 0.25 -1.97 22.10
N ARG A 132 1.24 -1.47 22.85
CA ARG A 132 1.30 -1.64 24.31
C ARG A 132 0.06 -1.04 24.97
N GLU A 133 -0.33 0.17 24.59
CA GLU A 133 -1.53 0.85 25.12
C GLU A 133 -2.81 0.07 24.78
N ALA A 134 -2.93 -0.47 23.57
CA ALA A 134 -4.06 -1.31 23.17
C ALA A 134 -4.13 -2.62 23.96
N ILE A 135 -3.00 -3.29 24.19
CA ILE A 135 -2.92 -4.48 25.04
C ILE A 135 -3.35 -4.12 26.47
N ALA A 136 -2.84 -3.03 27.06
CA ALA A 136 -3.21 -2.59 28.39
C ALA A 136 -4.71 -2.29 28.51
N ALA A 137 -5.30 -1.63 27.51
CA ALA A 137 -6.72 -1.35 27.45
C ALA A 137 -7.56 -2.64 27.40
N PHE A 138 -7.13 -3.64 26.61
CA PHE A 138 -7.80 -4.94 26.55
C PHE A 138 -7.88 -5.61 27.93
N TYR A 139 -6.73 -5.67 28.65
CA TYR A 139 -6.72 -6.29 29.97
C TYR A 139 -7.51 -5.48 31.00
N ALA A 140 -7.44 -4.15 30.96
CA ALA A 140 -8.22 -3.29 31.86
C ALA A 140 -9.75 -3.48 31.68
N LEU A 141 -10.23 -3.62 30.44
CA LEU A 141 -11.64 -3.92 30.15
C LEU A 141 -12.08 -5.30 30.66
N GLY A 142 -11.15 -6.24 30.78
CA GLY A 142 -11.39 -7.60 31.29
C GLY A 142 -11.07 -7.75 32.79
N ASP A 143 -11.03 -6.65 33.59
CA ASP A 143 -10.66 -6.67 35.01
C ASP A 143 -9.30 -7.34 35.25
N TYR A 144 -8.36 -7.18 34.33
CA TYR A 144 -7.02 -7.76 34.34
C TYR A 144 -7.00 -9.30 34.44
N LYS A 145 -8.09 -9.98 34.07
CA LYS A 145 -8.10 -11.44 34.04
C LYS A 145 -7.10 -11.97 33.01
N PRO A 146 -6.36 -13.07 33.33
CA PRO A 146 -5.43 -13.66 32.38
C PRO A 146 -6.19 -14.16 31.14
N LEU A 147 -5.63 -13.95 29.96
CA LEU A 147 -6.20 -14.41 28.68
C LEU A 147 -5.79 -15.85 28.38
N TRP A 148 -4.53 -16.17 28.65
CA TRP A 148 -3.90 -17.40 28.20
C TRP A 148 -3.74 -18.46 29.29
N LEU A 149 -3.96 -18.11 30.54
CA LEU A 149 -3.75 -18.98 31.69
C LEU A 149 -5.06 -19.35 32.38
N LYS A 150 -5.16 -20.59 32.79
CA LYS A 150 -6.19 -21.12 33.68
C LYS A 150 -5.54 -22.11 34.63
N ASP A 151 -5.81 -21.98 35.92
CA ASP A 151 -5.26 -22.86 36.96
C ASP A 151 -3.72 -22.99 36.82
N GLU A 152 -3.06 -21.85 36.58
CA GLU A 152 -1.60 -21.68 36.43
C GLU A 152 -0.98 -22.45 35.23
N ALA A 153 -1.80 -22.93 34.32
CA ALA A 153 -1.36 -23.63 33.11
C ALA A 153 -1.85 -22.92 31.84
N TRP A 154 -1.14 -23.13 30.74
CA TRP A 154 -1.58 -22.66 29.44
C TRP A 154 -2.93 -23.25 29.03
N THR A 155 -3.84 -22.40 28.61
CA THR A 155 -5.09 -22.83 27.98
C THR A 155 -4.83 -23.50 26.62
N PRO A 156 -5.76 -24.32 26.09
CA PRO A 156 -5.67 -24.84 24.73
C PRO A 156 -5.50 -23.72 23.67
N ALA A 157 -6.14 -22.57 23.88
CA ALA A 157 -6.00 -21.40 23.00
C ALA A 157 -4.57 -20.85 23.01
N ALA A 158 -3.96 -20.73 24.19
CA ALA A 158 -2.56 -20.32 24.34
C ALA A 158 -1.60 -21.26 23.62
N LEU A 159 -1.80 -22.57 23.78
CA LEU A 159 -0.98 -23.60 23.13
C LEU A 159 -1.13 -23.55 21.59
N ALA A 160 -2.34 -23.31 21.08
CA ALA A 160 -2.59 -23.15 19.64
C ALA A 160 -1.90 -21.88 19.08
N VAL A 161 -1.96 -20.76 19.81
CA VAL A 161 -1.23 -19.52 19.44
C VAL A 161 0.27 -19.75 19.48
N ALA A 162 0.80 -20.33 20.54
CA ALA A 162 2.23 -20.63 20.69
C ALA A 162 2.73 -21.54 19.55
N ALA A 163 1.98 -22.58 19.22
CA ALA A 163 2.29 -23.48 18.10
C ALA A 163 2.31 -22.73 16.75
N ARG A 164 1.39 -21.75 16.54
CA ARG A 164 1.38 -20.93 15.31
C ARG A 164 2.58 -19.99 15.26
N LEU A 165 2.92 -19.35 16.36
CA LEU A 165 4.10 -18.47 16.45
C LEU A 165 5.40 -19.23 16.17
N GLY A 166 5.54 -20.45 16.72
CA GLY A 166 6.68 -21.34 16.44
C GLY A 166 6.81 -21.73 14.97
N LYS A 167 5.72 -21.67 14.21
CA LYS A 167 5.67 -21.93 12.76
C LYS A 167 5.67 -20.67 11.90
N ALA A 168 6.00 -19.51 12.44
CA ALA A 168 6.00 -18.23 11.70
C ALA A 168 6.87 -18.26 10.45
N ALA A 169 7.95 -19.07 10.43
CA ALA A 169 8.82 -19.26 9.26
C ALA A 169 8.06 -19.83 8.04
N GLU A 170 6.99 -20.60 8.23
CA GLU A 170 6.14 -21.08 7.13
C GLU A 170 5.43 -19.92 6.43
N ASP A 171 5.21 -18.81 7.15
CA ASP A 171 4.57 -17.60 6.65
C ASP A 171 5.59 -16.56 6.14
N GLY A 172 6.89 -16.92 6.11
CA GLY A 172 7.97 -16.01 5.74
C GLY A 172 8.26 -14.94 6.80
N LEU A 173 7.89 -15.20 8.05
CA LEU A 173 8.19 -14.38 9.23
C LEU A 173 9.26 -15.07 10.08
N ASP A 174 10.03 -14.31 10.86
CA ASP A 174 11.05 -14.87 11.73
C ASP A 174 10.45 -15.28 13.09
N PRO A 175 10.44 -16.59 13.46
CA PRO A 175 9.92 -17.00 14.76
C PRO A 175 10.62 -16.34 15.96
N ALA A 176 11.88 -15.92 15.82
CA ALA A 176 12.62 -15.22 16.85
C ALA A 176 12.01 -13.84 17.21
N ASP A 177 11.22 -13.25 16.31
CA ASP A 177 10.50 -12.00 16.56
C ASP A 177 9.27 -12.19 17.47
N TYR A 178 8.82 -13.44 17.67
CA TYR A 178 7.60 -13.79 18.42
C TYR A 178 7.91 -14.83 19.50
N PRO A 179 8.76 -14.49 20.49
CA PRO A 179 9.17 -15.46 21.50
C PRO A 179 7.97 -15.92 22.33
N VAL A 180 7.82 -17.24 22.45
CA VAL A 180 6.83 -17.86 23.33
C VAL A 180 7.44 -18.03 24.70
N PRO A 181 6.89 -17.41 25.77
CA PRO A 181 7.41 -17.53 27.10
C PRO A 181 7.20 -18.95 27.65
N ALA A 182 8.18 -19.45 28.40
CA ALA A 182 8.02 -20.66 29.19
C ALA A 182 7.37 -20.33 30.52
N LEU A 183 6.52 -21.23 31.06
CA LEU A 183 6.04 -21.12 32.42
C LEU A 183 7.16 -21.63 33.36
N GLY A 184 7.74 -20.71 34.13
CA GLY A 184 8.82 -21.02 35.06
C GLY A 184 8.32 -21.52 36.42
N ALA A 185 9.21 -22.19 37.17
CA ALA A 185 8.97 -22.57 38.57
C ALA A 185 9.66 -21.54 39.51
N ALA A 186 9.25 -20.26 39.46
CA ALA A 186 9.95 -19.19 40.16
C ALA A 186 9.35 -18.85 41.52
N ALA A 187 10.11 -18.07 42.32
CA ALA A 187 9.72 -17.62 43.65
C ALA A 187 8.55 -16.62 43.65
N ASP A 188 8.41 -15.79 42.63
CA ASP A 188 7.23 -14.92 42.41
C ASP A 188 6.34 -15.52 41.30
N LYS A 189 5.61 -16.57 41.67
CA LYS A 189 4.78 -17.32 40.75
C LYS A 189 3.72 -16.47 40.04
N ALA A 190 3.06 -15.56 40.76
CA ALA A 190 2.02 -14.70 40.16
C ALA A 190 2.63 -13.66 39.21
N GLY A 191 3.79 -13.07 39.55
CA GLY A 191 4.50 -12.12 38.69
C GLY A 191 5.02 -12.75 37.39
N ASP A 192 5.58 -13.96 37.48
CA ASP A 192 6.08 -14.69 36.31
C ASP A 192 4.96 -15.17 35.37
N LEU A 193 3.84 -15.63 35.96
CA LEU A 193 2.65 -16.00 35.19
C LEU A 193 2.02 -14.80 34.48
N ALA A 194 1.92 -13.65 35.17
CA ALA A 194 1.45 -12.40 34.60
C ALA A 194 2.34 -11.94 33.42
N GLU A 195 3.66 -12.03 33.62
CA GLU A 195 4.62 -11.70 32.56
C GLU A 195 4.48 -12.63 31.35
N ALA A 196 4.32 -13.92 31.56
CA ALA A 196 4.12 -14.90 30.49
C ALA A 196 2.83 -14.65 29.70
N ASP A 197 1.71 -14.39 30.39
CA ASP A 197 0.43 -14.08 29.76
C ASP A 197 0.53 -12.81 28.88
N LEU A 198 1.11 -11.75 29.40
CA LEU A 198 1.31 -10.50 28.70
C LEU A 198 2.29 -10.61 27.53
N LYS A 199 3.38 -11.36 27.66
CA LYS A 199 4.36 -11.57 26.58
C LYS A 199 3.77 -12.39 25.43
N LEU A 200 2.94 -13.41 25.72
CA LEU A 200 2.25 -14.16 24.67
C LEU A 200 1.25 -13.27 23.93
N SER A 201 0.52 -12.39 24.64
CA SER A 201 -0.34 -11.38 24.02
C SER A 201 0.44 -10.46 23.08
N ALA A 202 1.58 -9.96 23.54
CA ALA A 202 2.45 -9.09 22.73
C ALA A 202 2.98 -9.81 21.47
N ALA A 203 3.42 -11.06 21.60
CA ALA A 203 3.90 -11.87 20.49
C ALA A 203 2.78 -12.12 19.44
N ALA A 204 1.56 -12.41 19.90
CA ALA A 204 0.40 -12.59 19.02
C ALA A 204 0.02 -11.30 18.28
N VAL A 205 0.04 -10.15 18.97
CA VAL A 205 -0.24 -8.83 18.37
C VAL A 205 0.84 -8.47 17.35
N LEU A 206 2.11 -8.66 17.65
CA LEU A 206 3.23 -8.43 16.73
C LEU A 206 3.08 -9.29 15.46
N TYR A 207 2.86 -10.60 15.62
CA TYR A 207 2.66 -11.50 14.50
C TYR A 207 1.49 -11.04 13.60
N ALA A 208 0.32 -10.73 14.20
CA ALA A 208 -0.85 -10.29 13.46
C ALA A 208 -0.58 -9.01 12.64
N ARG A 209 0.16 -8.07 13.21
CA ARG A 209 0.53 -6.82 12.56
C ARG A 209 1.57 -7.03 11.44
N ASP A 210 2.59 -7.84 11.70
CA ASP A 210 3.62 -8.16 10.71
C ASP A 210 3.03 -8.96 9.54
N ALA A 211 2.11 -9.88 9.82
CA ALA A 211 1.35 -10.59 8.80
C ALA A 211 0.50 -9.65 7.91
N ARG A 212 0.19 -8.43 8.38
CA ARG A 212 -0.52 -7.37 7.66
C ARG A 212 0.39 -6.25 7.15
N GLY A 213 1.72 -6.45 7.14
CA GLY A 213 2.68 -5.56 6.51
C GLY A 213 3.35 -4.52 7.43
N ALA A 214 3.27 -4.69 8.76
CA ALA A 214 3.96 -3.79 9.70
C ALA A 214 5.47 -4.02 9.76
N ARG A 215 5.97 -5.18 9.31
CA ARG A 215 7.39 -5.58 9.43
C ARG A 215 8.34 -4.64 8.69
N VAL A 216 7.97 -4.23 7.50
CA VAL A 216 8.72 -3.30 6.67
C VAL A 216 7.88 -2.07 6.38
N ASP A 217 8.36 -0.88 6.77
CA ASP A 217 7.71 0.38 6.41
C ASP A 217 7.99 0.71 4.93
N PRO A 218 6.99 0.62 4.04
CA PRO A 218 7.19 0.87 2.62
C PRO A 218 7.68 2.28 2.30
N ALA A 219 7.29 3.28 3.09
CA ALA A 219 7.68 4.68 2.88
C ALA A 219 9.19 4.90 3.09
N ARG A 220 9.84 4.06 3.92
CA ARG A 220 11.31 4.09 4.09
C ARG A 220 12.07 3.53 2.90
N LEU A 221 11.43 2.69 2.09
CA LEU A 221 12.03 2.12 0.88
C LEU A 221 11.99 3.13 -0.27
N SER A 222 10.86 3.81 -0.44
CA SER A 222 10.66 4.90 -1.40
C SER A 222 9.41 5.69 -1.05
N ARG A 223 9.46 7.02 -1.20
CA ARG A 223 8.27 7.90 -1.09
C ARG A 223 7.18 7.61 -2.13
N LEU A 224 7.48 6.79 -3.12
CA LEU A 224 6.55 6.35 -4.16
C LEU A 224 5.91 4.99 -3.85
N ILE A 225 6.21 4.39 -2.69
CA ILE A 225 5.58 3.16 -2.22
C ILE A 225 4.69 3.53 -1.04
N THR A 226 3.41 3.73 -1.32
CA THR A 226 2.44 4.31 -0.38
C THR A 226 1.16 3.46 -0.26
N PRO A 227 1.28 2.15 0.06
CA PRO A 227 0.10 1.34 0.30
C PRO A 227 -0.64 1.84 1.54
N LYS A 228 -1.96 1.76 1.53
CA LYS A 228 -2.79 1.99 2.72
C LYS A 228 -2.80 0.70 3.55
N LEU A 229 -1.86 0.57 4.50
CA LEU A 229 -1.77 -0.62 5.34
C LEU A 229 -2.94 -0.69 6.33
N GLU A 230 -3.69 -1.78 6.30
CA GLU A 230 -4.78 -2.07 7.23
C GLU A 230 -4.25 -2.88 8.41
N LEU A 231 -3.49 -2.21 9.28
CA LEU A 231 -2.89 -2.86 10.44
C LEU A 231 -3.92 -3.05 11.55
N PRO A 232 -4.08 -4.28 12.08
CA PRO A 232 -5.02 -4.53 13.15
C PRO A 232 -4.59 -3.82 14.44
N ALA A 233 -5.55 -3.30 15.21
CA ALA A 233 -5.31 -2.80 16.55
C ALA A 233 -5.05 -3.96 17.52
N GLY A 234 -4.18 -3.76 18.52
CA GLY A 234 -3.76 -4.82 19.42
C GLY A 234 -4.90 -5.42 20.24
N ASP A 235 -5.80 -4.59 20.73
CA ASP A 235 -7.02 -4.99 21.46
C ASP A 235 -7.98 -5.81 20.57
N ALA A 236 -8.17 -5.39 19.32
CA ALA A 236 -8.99 -6.14 18.36
C ALA A 236 -8.39 -7.52 18.04
N VAL A 237 -7.05 -7.64 17.97
CA VAL A 237 -6.37 -8.93 17.82
C VAL A 237 -6.68 -9.83 19.00
N LEU A 238 -6.48 -9.36 20.22
CA LEU A 238 -6.71 -10.15 21.44
C LEU A 238 -8.18 -10.53 21.59
N THR A 239 -9.12 -9.62 21.37
CA THR A 239 -10.57 -9.89 21.39
C THR A 239 -10.93 -11.00 20.39
N ARG A 240 -10.39 -10.93 19.16
CA ARG A 240 -10.64 -11.97 18.15
C ARG A 240 -10.09 -13.34 18.56
N LEU A 241 -8.88 -13.37 19.14
CA LEU A 241 -8.26 -14.62 19.58
C LEU A 241 -8.98 -15.21 20.79
N ALA A 242 -9.42 -14.37 21.75
CA ALA A 242 -10.21 -14.78 22.91
C ALA A 242 -11.55 -15.44 22.51
N ALA A 243 -12.20 -14.90 21.47
CA ALA A 243 -13.50 -15.40 21.00
C ALA A 243 -13.39 -16.58 20.02
N ALA A 244 -12.20 -16.93 19.54
CA ALA A 244 -12.03 -17.93 18.50
C ALA A 244 -12.12 -19.35 19.05
N LYS A 245 -12.82 -20.25 18.32
CA LYS A 245 -12.79 -21.70 18.61
C LYS A 245 -11.40 -22.31 18.44
N ASP A 246 -10.63 -21.80 17.47
CA ASP A 246 -9.24 -22.12 17.21
C ASP A 246 -8.45 -20.81 17.10
N ALA A 247 -7.78 -20.44 18.18
CA ALA A 247 -7.00 -19.20 18.25
C ALA A 247 -5.76 -19.23 17.31
N GLY A 248 -5.17 -20.42 17.08
CA GLY A 248 -4.06 -20.58 16.13
C GLY A 248 -4.49 -20.33 14.69
N ALA A 249 -5.62 -20.89 14.27
CA ALA A 249 -6.20 -20.63 12.95
C ALA A 249 -6.64 -19.16 12.80
N ALA A 250 -7.21 -18.56 13.85
CA ALA A 250 -7.60 -17.15 13.86
C ALA A 250 -6.38 -16.22 13.72
N LEU A 251 -5.24 -16.57 14.33
CA LEU A 251 -3.99 -15.86 14.19
C LEU A 251 -3.40 -16.03 12.77
N LEU A 252 -3.39 -17.25 12.24
CA LEU A 252 -2.96 -17.54 10.87
C LEU A 252 -3.73 -16.71 9.83
N ALA A 253 -5.03 -16.46 10.06
CA ALA A 253 -5.92 -15.75 9.15
C ALA A 253 -5.57 -14.24 8.97
N TYR A 254 -4.59 -13.71 9.72
CA TYR A 254 -4.04 -12.38 9.44
C TYR A 254 -3.12 -12.35 8.22
N ASN A 255 -2.58 -13.50 7.78
CA ASN A 255 -1.78 -13.54 6.56
C ASN A 255 -2.62 -13.21 5.32
N PRO A 256 -1.99 -12.71 4.21
CA PRO A 256 -2.70 -12.36 2.99
C PRO A 256 -3.53 -13.53 2.43
N PRO A 257 -4.81 -13.33 2.09
CA PRO A 257 -5.66 -14.39 1.56
C PRO A 257 -5.44 -14.64 0.06
N HIS A 258 -4.53 -13.90 -0.57
CA HIS A 258 -4.34 -13.91 -2.02
C HIS A 258 -3.72 -15.21 -2.53
N ALA A 259 -4.17 -15.68 -3.70
CA ALA A 259 -3.65 -16.90 -4.32
C ALA A 259 -2.14 -16.83 -4.57
N GLY A 260 -1.63 -15.66 -5.03
CA GLY A 260 -0.19 -15.46 -5.25
C GLY A 260 0.64 -15.56 -3.97
N TYR A 261 0.14 -15.06 -2.84
CA TYR A 261 0.81 -15.24 -1.54
C TYR A 261 0.86 -16.72 -1.15
N ARG A 262 -0.27 -17.44 -1.27
CA ARG A 262 -0.33 -18.87 -0.93
C ARG A 262 0.59 -19.72 -1.79
N ALA A 263 0.69 -19.40 -3.10
CA ALA A 263 1.59 -20.09 -4.01
C ALA A 263 3.07 -19.88 -3.62
N LEU A 264 3.46 -18.65 -3.29
CA LEU A 264 4.81 -18.35 -2.80
C LEU A 264 5.10 -19.03 -1.46
N LYS A 265 4.13 -19.03 -0.54
CA LYS A 265 4.24 -19.75 0.74
C LYS A 265 4.46 -21.25 0.54
N ALA A 266 3.74 -21.88 -0.39
CA ALA A 266 3.93 -23.31 -0.69
C ALA A 266 5.36 -23.60 -1.20
N LYS A 267 5.93 -22.70 -1.99
CA LYS A 267 7.30 -22.84 -2.53
C LYS A 267 8.41 -22.45 -1.55
N LEU A 268 8.09 -21.72 -0.48
CA LEU A 268 9.09 -21.25 0.48
C LEU A 268 9.83 -22.39 1.17
N ALA A 269 9.14 -23.47 1.53
CA ALA A 269 9.75 -24.62 2.20
C ALA A 269 10.78 -25.33 1.30
N GLU A 270 10.48 -25.43 -0.01
CA GLU A 270 11.36 -26.05 -1.01
C GLU A 270 12.58 -25.17 -1.33
N ALA A 271 12.46 -23.85 -1.19
CA ALA A 271 13.47 -22.86 -1.53
C ALA A 271 14.44 -22.52 -0.39
N ARG A 272 14.25 -23.06 0.81
CA ARG A 272 15.08 -22.75 2.00
C ARG A 272 16.56 -22.98 1.76
N GLY A 273 17.37 -21.96 2.09
CA GLY A 273 18.81 -21.96 1.87
C GLY A 273 19.23 -21.71 0.42
N ALA A 274 18.30 -21.66 -0.54
CA ALA A 274 18.58 -21.34 -1.92
C ALA A 274 18.51 -19.82 -2.20
N ARG A 275 19.16 -19.37 -3.27
CA ARG A 275 19.09 -17.96 -3.70
C ARG A 275 17.65 -17.45 -3.87
N LEU A 276 16.74 -18.32 -4.29
CA LEU A 276 15.33 -18.03 -4.54
C LEU A 276 14.55 -17.70 -3.25
N GLU A 277 14.96 -18.21 -2.09
CA GLU A 277 14.29 -17.95 -0.81
C GLU A 277 14.13 -16.45 -0.55
N GLY A 278 15.18 -15.67 -0.73
CA GLY A 278 15.12 -14.22 -0.51
C GLY A 278 14.16 -13.50 -1.45
N ASP A 279 14.01 -13.97 -2.69
CA ASP A 279 13.05 -13.40 -3.65
C ASP A 279 11.62 -13.79 -3.29
N ILE A 280 11.39 -15.02 -2.82
CA ILE A 280 10.08 -15.45 -2.30
C ILE A 280 9.68 -14.59 -1.10
N LEU A 281 10.56 -14.45 -0.10
CA LEU A 281 10.31 -13.65 1.10
C LEU A 281 9.99 -12.18 0.77
N ALA A 282 10.77 -11.57 -0.13
CA ALA A 282 10.55 -10.19 -0.54
C ALA A 282 9.23 -10.00 -1.32
N ASN A 283 8.79 -10.99 -2.10
CA ASN A 283 7.50 -10.95 -2.79
C ASN A 283 6.35 -11.24 -1.81
N MET A 284 6.50 -12.17 -0.87
CA MET A 284 5.52 -12.41 0.19
C MET A 284 5.31 -11.15 1.04
N GLU A 285 6.37 -10.40 1.34
CA GLU A 285 6.24 -9.13 2.07
C GLU A 285 5.40 -8.12 1.29
N ARG A 286 5.60 -7.98 -0.04
CA ARG A 286 4.81 -7.06 -0.89
C ARG A 286 3.34 -7.47 -1.01
N TRP A 287 3.01 -8.77 -0.90
CA TRP A 287 1.62 -9.23 -0.81
C TRP A 287 0.92 -8.72 0.47
N ARG A 288 1.66 -8.51 1.57
CA ARG A 288 1.13 -7.97 2.82
C ARG A 288 0.73 -6.49 2.72
N TRP A 289 1.26 -5.78 1.72
CA TRP A 289 0.94 -4.37 1.49
C TRP A 289 -0.37 -4.16 0.73
N LEU A 290 -0.95 -5.21 0.19
CA LEU A 290 -2.25 -5.14 -0.48
C LEU A 290 -3.40 -5.27 0.53
N PRO A 291 -4.57 -4.63 0.26
CA PRO A 291 -5.76 -4.88 1.05
C PRO A 291 -6.11 -6.36 1.05
N ALA A 292 -6.68 -6.86 2.15
CA ALA A 292 -7.11 -8.26 2.24
C ALA A 292 -8.19 -8.57 1.20
N ASP A 293 -9.08 -7.62 0.98
CA ASP A 293 -10.05 -7.64 -0.11
C ASP A 293 -9.60 -6.68 -1.21
N MET A 294 -9.16 -7.20 -2.34
CA MET A 294 -8.82 -6.43 -3.52
C MET A 294 -10.06 -5.97 -4.31
N GLY A 295 -11.24 -6.35 -3.88
CA GLY A 295 -12.48 -6.19 -4.62
C GLY A 295 -12.77 -7.35 -5.55
N ARG A 296 -14.04 -7.79 -5.59
CA ARG A 296 -14.50 -8.86 -6.49
C ARG A 296 -14.16 -8.56 -7.96
N ARG A 297 -14.24 -7.26 -8.31
CA ARG A 297 -13.81 -6.71 -9.60
C ARG A 297 -12.76 -5.63 -9.33
N HIS A 298 -11.55 -5.80 -9.88
CA HIS A 298 -10.45 -4.86 -9.68
C HIS A 298 -9.50 -4.80 -10.86
N ILE A 299 -8.76 -3.70 -10.95
CA ILE A 299 -7.69 -3.50 -11.92
C ILE A 299 -6.35 -3.75 -11.22
N TRP A 300 -5.59 -4.68 -11.73
CA TRP A 300 -4.27 -5.04 -11.23
C TRP A 300 -3.20 -4.71 -12.26
N VAL A 301 -2.32 -3.77 -11.94
CA VAL A 301 -1.14 -3.45 -12.77
C VAL A 301 0.10 -3.97 -12.06
N ASN A 302 0.78 -4.95 -12.65
CA ASN A 302 2.10 -5.35 -12.18
C ASN A 302 3.18 -4.60 -12.97
N VAL A 303 3.77 -3.59 -12.33
CA VAL A 303 4.67 -2.63 -12.97
C VAL A 303 5.87 -3.31 -13.66
N PRO A 304 6.65 -4.21 -13.03
CA PRO A 304 7.82 -4.81 -13.69
C PRO A 304 7.44 -5.81 -14.79
N GLU A 305 6.20 -6.29 -14.82
CA GLU A 305 5.68 -7.16 -15.88
C GLU A 305 5.20 -6.37 -17.12
N PHE A 306 5.00 -5.06 -16.96
CA PHE A 306 4.41 -4.19 -17.98
C PHE A 306 3.03 -4.66 -18.43
N LYS A 307 2.22 -5.15 -17.49
CA LYS A 307 0.91 -5.73 -17.76
C LYS A 307 -0.15 -5.20 -16.83
N LEU A 308 -1.32 -4.94 -17.38
CA LEU A 308 -2.57 -4.67 -16.67
C LEU A 308 -3.49 -5.87 -16.82
N ARG A 309 -4.19 -6.23 -15.75
CA ARG A 309 -5.30 -7.18 -15.76
C ARG A 309 -6.54 -6.53 -15.14
N LEU A 310 -7.66 -6.66 -15.79
CA LEU A 310 -8.97 -6.47 -15.16
C LEU A 310 -9.42 -7.85 -14.68
N VAL A 311 -9.56 -7.99 -13.39
CA VAL A 311 -9.94 -9.24 -12.73
C VAL A 311 -11.40 -9.13 -12.29
N ALA A 312 -12.18 -10.20 -12.49
CA ALA A 312 -13.51 -10.37 -11.92
C ALA A 312 -13.63 -11.79 -11.37
N ASP A 313 -14.17 -11.92 -10.15
CA ASP A 313 -14.35 -13.20 -9.46
C ASP A 313 -13.06 -14.07 -9.45
N GLY A 314 -11.93 -13.41 -9.23
CA GLY A 314 -10.61 -14.05 -9.16
C GLY A 314 -10.01 -14.48 -10.50
N ARG A 315 -10.64 -14.14 -11.64
CA ARG A 315 -10.16 -14.48 -13.00
C ARG A 315 -9.91 -13.22 -13.82
N PRO A 316 -8.81 -13.12 -14.58
CA PRO A 316 -8.62 -12.04 -15.52
C PRO A 316 -9.64 -12.15 -16.67
N ILE A 317 -10.45 -11.09 -16.84
CA ILE A 317 -11.44 -10.96 -17.93
C ILE A 317 -10.92 -10.08 -19.07
N HIS A 318 -9.86 -9.32 -18.82
CA HIS A 318 -9.14 -8.52 -19.83
C HIS A 318 -7.69 -8.35 -19.40
N GLU A 319 -6.77 -8.48 -20.37
CA GLU A 319 -5.35 -8.18 -20.19
C GLU A 319 -4.89 -7.17 -21.24
N ALA A 320 -3.97 -6.28 -20.83
CA ALA A 320 -3.38 -5.30 -21.74
C ALA A 320 -1.91 -5.04 -21.39
N ARG A 321 -1.13 -4.74 -22.42
CA ARG A 321 0.23 -4.22 -22.23
C ARG A 321 0.16 -2.80 -21.70
N VAL A 322 1.12 -2.45 -20.83
CA VAL A 322 1.26 -1.08 -20.34
C VAL A 322 2.67 -0.56 -20.51
N ILE A 323 2.80 0.76 -20.62
CA ILE A 323 4.06 1.48 -20.51
C ILE A 323 4.05 2.20 -19.17
N VAL A 324 5.08 1.95 -18.37
CA VAL A 324 5.23 2.50 -17.02
C VAL A 324 6.35 3.55 -16.97
N GLY A 325 6.56 4.16 -15.81
CA GLY A 325 7.61 5.15 -15.59
C GLY A 325 9.02 4.62 -15.83
N LYS A 326 9.91 5.53 -16.26
CA LYS A 326 11.36 5.26 -16.30
C LYS A 326 11.90 5.03 -14.88
N PRO A 327 13.08 4.40 -14.70
CA PRO A 327 13.70 4.26 -13.38
C PRO A 327 13.93 5.60 -12.63
N GLU A 328 14.16 6.69 -13.36
CA GLU A 328 14.35 8.04 -12.81
C GLU A 328 13.02 8.71 -12.41
N THR A 329 11.92 8.28 -13.02
CA THR A 329 10.55 8.75 -12.77
C THR A 329 9.60 7.57 -12.64
N PRO A 330 9.79 6.73 -11.60
CA PRO A 330 9.09 5.45 -11.49
C PRO A 330 7.58 5.64 -11.26
N THR A 331 6.79 4.66 -11.72
CA THR A 331 5.38 4.57 -11.39
C THR A 331 5.23 4.28 -9.90
N PRO A 332 4.44 5.08 -9.15
CA PRO A 332 4.16 4.83 -7.74
C PRO A 332 3.42 3.52 -7.51
N LEU A 333 3.60 2.94 -6.34
CA LEU A 333 2.97 1.69 -5.91
C LEU A 333 1.95 1.98 -4.80
N PHE A 334 0.68 1.80 -5.08
CA PHE A 334 -0.42 2.08 -4.15
C PHE A 334 -1.73 1.45 -4.66
N SER A 335 -2.76 1.50 -3.83
CA SER A 335 -4.13 1.14 -4.20
C SER A 335 -5.03 2.37 -4.10
N ASP A 336 -5.92 2.54 -5.09
CA ASP A 336 -6.94 3.57 -5.09
C ASP A 336 -8.16 3.10 -5.89
N THR A 337 -9.11 3.99 -6.20
CA THR A 337 -10.39 3.62 -6.81
C THR A 337 -10.65 4.42 -8.08
N MET A 338 -10.86 3.73 -9.20
CA MET A 338 -11.24 4.35 -10.49
C MET A 338 -12.70 4.78 -10.47
N GLU A 339 -12.95 6.04 -10.87
CA GLU A 339 -14.27 6.67 -10.79
C GLU A 339 -14.86 7.07 -12.15
N HIS A 340 -14.03 7.49 -13.08
CA HIS A 340 -14.49 7.96 -14.37
C HIS A 340 -13.42 7.89 -15.46
N ALA A 341 -13.85 7.91 -16.71
CA ALA A 341 -13.00 8.12 -17.87
C ALA A 341 -13.25 9.51 -18.47
N ILE A 342 -12.24 10.04 -19.17
CA ILE A 342 -12.36 11.30 -19.92
C ILE A 342 -11.93 11.02 -21.35
N VAL A 343 -12.84 11.21 -22.30
CA VAL A 343 -12.58 11.12 -23.74
C VAL A 343 -12.17 12.50 -24.25
N ASN A 344 -11.24 12.56 -25.21
CA ASN A 344 -10.59 13.79 -25.69
C ASN A 344 -10.00 14.63 -24.54
N PRO A 345 -9.12 14.07 -23.71
CA PRO A 345 -8.64 14.79 -22.53
C PRO A 345 -7.71 15.94 -22.92
N SER A 346 -7.83 17.06 -22.21
CA SER A 346 -6.74 18.02 -22.13
C SER A 346 -5.66 17.51 -21.19
N TRP A 347 -4.39 17.79 -21.53
CA TRP A 347 -3.28 17.48 -20.64
C TRP A 347 -2.73 18.76 -20.00
N TYR A 348 -2.91 18.91 -18.72
CA TYR A 348 -2.24 19.93 -17.93
C TYR A 348 -0.86 19.42 -17.54
N VAL A 349 0.18 20.09 -18.06
CA VAL A 349 1.57 19.67 -17.88
C VAL A 349 1.98 19.85 -16.41
N PRO A 350 2.41 18.78 -15.72
CA PRO A 350 2.90 18.91 -14.35
C PRO A 350 4.07 19.88 -14.23
N PRO A 351 4.21 20.64 -13.13
CA PRO A 351 5.30 21.61 -12.95
C PRO A 351 6.70 21.00 -13.10
N SER A 352 6.89 19.74 -12.71
CA SER A 352 8.15 19.03 -12.87
C SER A 352 8.49 18.79 -14.35
N ILE A 353 7.51 18.39 -15.15
CA ILE A 353 7.70 18.20 -16.61
C ILE A 353 7.90 19.55 -17.28
N PHE A 354 7.11 20.57 -16.92
CA PHE A 354 7.30 21.91 -17.45
C PHE A 354 8.72 22.43 -17.17
N LYS A 355 9.25 22.20 -15.97
CA LYS A 355 10.61 22.57 -15.62
C LYS A 355 11.67 21.82 -16.41
N ASN A 356 11.52 20.51 -16.55
CA ASN A 356 12.58 19.64 -17.09
C ASN A 356 12.57 19.56 -18.63
N GLU A 357 11.38 19.57 -19.25
CA GLU A 357 11.23 19.42 -20.70
C GLU A 357 11.00 20.75 -21.42
N PHE A 358 10.45 21.75 -20.75
CA PHE A 358 10.21 23.08 -21.31
C PHE A 358 11.09 24.16 -20.68
N TYR A 359 12.08 23.79 -19.86
CA TYR A 359 13.03 24.70 -19.22
C TYR A 359 12.36 25.83 -18.43
N SER A 360 11.12 25.65 -17.98
CA SER A 360 10.24 26.67 -17.39
C SER A 360 9.99 27.88 -18.32
N ASP A 361 10.15 27.71 -19.62
CA ASP A 361 9.96 28.75 -20.63
C ASP A 361 8.55 28.64 -21.25
N PRO A 362 7.63 29.60 -20.97
CA PRO A 362 6.30 29.63 -21.56
C PRO A 362 6.31 29.87 -23.07
N ALA A 363 7.26 30.64 -23.59
CA ALA A 363 7.37 30.93 -25.02
C ALA A 363 7.78 29.67 -25.78
N TYR A 364 8.72 28.91 -25.23
CA TYR A 364 9.11 27.63 -25.78
C TYR A 364 7.95 26.62 -25.78
N ALA A 365 7.19 26.55 -24.69
CA ALA A 365 5.99 25.70 -24.64
C ALA A 365 4.94 26.12 -25.68
N ALA A 366 4.70 27.43 -25.84
CA ALA A 366 3.77 27.94 -26.83
C ALA A 366 4.22 27.62 -28.28
N SER A 367 5.51 27.75 -28.60
CA SER A 367 6.08 27.39 -29.91
C SER A 367 5.90 25.91 -30.24
N ARG A 368 5.78 25.05 -29.23
CA ARG A 368 5.53 23.61 -29.37
C ARG A 368 4.02 23.27 -29.44
N GLY A 369 3.14 24.26 -29.54
CA GLY A 369 1.69 24.09 -29.66
C GLY A 369 0.96 23.86 -28.33
N TYR A 370 1.59 24.17 -27.20
CA TYR A 370 0.97 24.15 -25.88
C TYR A 370 0.33 25.51 -25.58
N GLN A 371 -0.83 25.49 -24.94
CA GLN A 371 -1.49 26.70 -24.44
C GLN A 371 -0.89 27.08 -23.09
N VAL A 372 -0.47 28.34 -22.98
CA VAL A 372 0.02 28.91 -21.72
C VAL A 372 -1.12 29.70 -21.08
N VAL A 373 -1.55 29.27 -19.90
CA VAL A 373 -2.67 29.90 -19.17
C VAL A 373 -2.10 30.54 -17.91
N ARG A 374 -2.42 31.83 -17.70
CA ARG A 374 -2.12 32.51 -16.42
C ARG A 374 -3.18 32.10 -15.41
N THR A 375 -2.74 31.63 -14.25
CA THR A 375 -3.63 31.28 -13.14
C THR A 375 -4.00 32.53 -12.33
N ARG A 376 -5.11 32.46 -11.57
CA ARG A 376 -5.62 33.61 -10.79
C ARG A 376 -4.63 34.13 -9.75
N ASP A 377 -3.76 33.27 -9.25
CA ASP A 377 -2.68 33.60 -8.31
C ASP A 377 -1.40 34.13 -8.98
N GLY A 378 -1.46 34.42 -10.30
CA GLY A 378 -0.33 34.93 -11.09
C GLY A 378 0.65 33.86 -11.57
N GLY A 379 0.39 32.58 -11.29
CA GLY A 379 1.18 31.46 -11.78
C GLY A 379 0.97 31.19 -13.27
N ILE A 380 1.73 30.20 -13.78
CA ILE A 380 1.64 29.73 -15.16
C ILE A 380 1.25 28.25 -15.15
N SER A 381 0.19 27.92 -15.90
CA SER A 381 -0.20 26.56 -16.25
C SER A 381 0.00 26.33 -17.75
N VAL A 382 0.59 25.19 -18.10
CA VAL A 382 0.79 24.80 -19.49
C VAL A 382 -0.16 23.66 -19.82
N ARG A 383 -0.96 23.81 -20.85
CA ARG A 383 -1.98 22.85 -21.27
C ARG A 383 -1.75 22.40 -22.70
N GLN A 384 -1.83 21.10 -22.93
CA GLN A 384 -1.95 20.55 -24.27
C GLN A 384 -3.44 20.30 -24.57
N PRO A 385 -4.01 20.90 -25.63
CA PRO A 385 -5.41 20.68 -25.98
C PRO A 385 -5.66 19.23 -26.47
N PRO A 386 -6.92 18.78 -26.52
CA PRO A 386 -7.30 17.52 -27.14
C PRO A 386 -6.83 17.42 -28.61
N GLY A 387 -6.49 16.23 -29.06
CA GLY A 387 -6.11 15.97 -30.45
C GLY A 387 -5.14 14.80 -30.61
N GLU A 388 -4.82 14.47 -31.84
CA GLU A 388 -3.98 13.31 -32.20
C GLU A 388 -2.58 13.35 -31.59
N ARG A 389 -2.03 14.54 -31.40
CA ARG A 389 -0.70 14.77 -30.82
C ARG A 389 -0.71 14.92 -29.29
N ASN A 390 -1.89 14.82 -28.66
CA ASN A 390 -1.97 14.93 -27.20
C ASN A 390 -1.26 13.74 -26.54
N ALA A 391 -0.36 14.01 -25.58
CA ALA A 391 0.43 12.99 -24.91
C ALA A 391 -0.43 11.95 -24.16
N LEU A 392 -1.69 12.32 -23.79
CA LEU A 392 -2.65 11.42 -23.15
C LEU A 392 -3.49 10.62 -24.17
N GLY A 393 -3.27 10.81 -25.48
CA GLY A 393 -4.11 10.21 -26.51
C GLY A 393 -5.56 10.68 -26.43
N PHE A 394 -6.50 9.80 -26.73
CA PHE A 394 -7.92 10.13 -26.84
C PHE A 394 -8.77 9.75 -25.61
N ILE A 395 -8.21 9.02 -24.65
CA ILE A 395 -8.95 8.61 -23.45
C ILE A 395 -8.01 8.44 -22.25
N LYS A 396 -8.47 8.90 -21.07
CA LYS A 396 -7.81 8.62 -19.79
C LYS A 396 -8.82 8.13 -18.76
N PHE A 397 -8.35 7.34 -17.79
CA PHE A 397 -9.14 6.75 -16.71
C PHE A 397 -8.61 7.26 -15.39
N MET A 398 -9.49 7.85 -14.59
CA MET A 398 -9.16 8.62 -13.40
C MET A 398 -9.46 7.83 -12.13
N PHE A 399 -8.45 7.70 -11.28
CA PHE A 399 -8.50 7.26 -9.89
C PHE A 399 -7.76 8.31 -9.06
N PRO A 400 -8.50 9.26 -8.43
CA PRO A 400 -7.90 10.39 -7.73
C PRO A 400 -6.93 9.91 -6.64
N ASN A 401 -5.68 10.38 -6.67
CA ASN A 401 -4.62 9.96 -5.76
C ASN A 401 -3.57 11.06 -5.56
N GLN A 402 -2.78 10.96 -4.48
CA GLN A 402 -1.76 11.93 -4.13
C GLN A 402 -0.56 12.02 -5.11
N HIS A 403 -0.41 11.04 -5.99
CA HIS A 403 0.68 10.98 -6.96
C HIS A 403 0.30 11.57 -8.32
N ALA A 404 -0.95 11.97 -8.51
CA ALA A 404 -1.49 12.45 -9.79
C ALA A 404 -1.26 11.48 -10.96
N VAL A 405 -1.30 10.16 -10.70
CA VAL A 405 -1.13 9.09 -11.69
C VAL A 405 -2.51 8.63 -12.17
N TYR A 406 -2.59 8.29 -13.45
CA TYR A 406 -3.80 7.76 -14.09
C TYR A 406 -3.41 6.80 -15.22
N LEU A 407 -4.38 5.99 -15.70
CA LEU A 407 -4.23 5.20 -16.93
C LEU A 407 -4.65 6.07 -18.12
N HIS A 408 -3.94 5.96 -19.26
CA HIS A 408 -4.28 6.76 -20.44
C HIS A 408 -3.82 6.15 -21.75
N ASP A 409 -4.39 6.61 -22.83
CA ASP A 409 -3.95 6.36 -24.21
C ASP A 409 -2.62 7.07 -24.51
N THR A 410 -2.06 6.83 -25.68
CA THR A 410 -0.85 7.51 -26.17
C THR A 410 -0.83 7.54 -27.70
N PRO A 411 -0.33 8.63 -28.32
CA PRO A 411 -0.08 8.65 -29.75
C PRO A 411 1.07 7.70 -30.14
N ASN A 412 2.03 7.44 -29.26
CA ASN A 412 3.23 6.64 -29.51
C ASN A 412 2.97 5.14 -29.28
N ARG A 413 2.10 4.54 -30.08
CA ARG A 413 1.65 3.15 -29.93
C ARG A 413 2.73 2.13 -30.26
N SER A 414 3.69 2.47 -31.11
CA SER A 414 4.81 1.58 -31.47
C SER A 414 5.66 1.17 -30.25
N LEU A 415 5.70 2.00 -29.20
CA LEU A 415 6.43 1.71 -27.96
C LEU A 415 5.88 0.50 -27.19
N PHE A 416 4.63 0.07 -27.44
CA PHE A 416 4.10 -1.17 -26.86
C PHE A 416 4.79 -2.43 -27.41
N ASN A 417 5.50 -2.35 -28.55
CA ASN A 417 6.23 -3.48 -29.12
C ASN A 417 7.58 -3.71 -28.43
N ALA A 418 8.08 -2.75 -27.63
CA ALA A 418 9.31 -2.92 -26.88
C ALA A 418 9.12 -3.99 -25.78
N GLN A 419 10.17 -4.78 -25.52
CA GLN A 419 10.17 -5.72 -24.40
C GLN A 419 10.17 -4.98 -23.05
N LYS A 420 11.08 -4.01 -22.87
CA LYS A 420 11.14 -3.14 -21.71
C LYS A 420 10.31 -1.88 -21.99
N ARG A 421 9.14 -1.76 -21.36
CA ARG A 421 8.20 -0.66 -21.60
C ARG A 421 8.21 0.36 -20.46
N ALA A 422 9.37 0.94 -20.17
CA ALA A 422 9.60 1.92 -19.13
C ALA A 422 9.93 3.29 -19.75
N PHE A 423 8.91 4.01 -20.26
CA PHE A 423 9.11 5.24 -21.04
C PHE A 423 8.33 6.46 -20.49
N SER A 424 7.43 6.28 -19.52
CA SER A 424 6.60 7.38 -19.00
C SER A 424 7.28 8.13 -17.83
N HIS A 425 6.66 9.23 -17.42
CA HIS A 425 7.05 10.01 -16.23
C HIS A 425 6.29 9.59 -14.96
N GLY A 426 5.78 8.36 -14.93
CA GLY A 426 5.08 7.79 -13.77
C GLY A 426 3.65 7.34 -14.09
N CYS A 427 2.90 8.02 -14.96
CA CYS A 427 1.60 7.57 -15.43
C CYS A 427 1.70 6.26 -16.23
N VAL A 428 0.60 5.54 -16.33
CA VAL A 428 0.54 4.24 -17.00
C VAL A 428 -0.16 4.39 -18.34
N ARG A 429 0.59 4.23 -19.46
CA ARG A 429 0.00 4.21 -20.79
C ARG A 429 -0.57 2.82 -21.05
N LEU A 430 -1.77 2.77 -21.60
CA LEU A 430 -2.54 1.55 -21.80
C LEU A 430 -2.65 1.21 -23.28
N ASP A 431 -2.30 -0.01 -23.66
CA ASP A 431 -2.58 -0.54 -24.97
C ASP A 431 -4.08 -0.86 -25.12
N GLN A 432 -4.65 -0.60 -26.30
CA GLN A 432 -6.07 -0.78 -26.60
C GLN A 432 -7.02 -0.14 -25.55
N PRO A 433 -6.85 1.15 -25.22
CA PRO A 433 -7.56 1.78 -24.11
C PRO A 433 -9.08 1.87 -24.34
N PHE A 434 -9.55 1.91 -25.57
CA PHE A 434 -10.98 1.91 -25.88
C PHE A 434 -11.61 0.54 -25.61
N ARG A 435 -10.91 -0.54 -25.90
CA ARG A 435 -11.34 -1.90 -25.54
C ARG A 435 -11.40 -2.07 -24.01
N PHE A 436 -10.41 -1.57 -23.30
CA PHE A 436 -10.47 -1.52 -21.83
C PHE A 436 -11.64 -0.67 -21.34
N GLY A 437 -11.90 0.49 -21.98
CA GLY A 437 -13.04 1.36 -21.69
C GLY A 437 -14.39 0.64 -21.78
N GLU A 438 -14.58 -0.19 -22.79
CA GLU A 438 -15.78 -1.02 -22.96
C GLU A 438 -16.02 -1.92 -21.74
N PHE A 439 -14.96 -2.53 -21.22
CA PHE A 439 -15.08 -3.37 -20.02
C PHE A 439 -15.45 -2.56 -18.77
N VAL A 440 -14.86 -1.39 -18.52
CA VAL A 440 -15.02 -0.68 -17.26
C VAL A 440 -16.20 0.28 -17.20
N LEU A 441 -16.64 0.81 -18.36
CA LEU A 441 -17.74 1.79 -18.45
C LEU A 441 -19.13 1.15 -18.58
N GLY A 442 -19.17 -0.16 -18.76
CA GLY A 442 -20.42 -0.90 -18.86
C GLY A 442 -20.96 -1.07 -20.27
N PRO A 443 -22.05 -1.83 -20.45
CA PRO A 443 -22.53 -2.34 -21.75
C PRO A 443 -22.98 -1.24 -22.73
N GLU A 444 -23.31 -0.06 -22.22
CA GLU A 444 -23.67 1.07 -23.07
C GLU A 444 -22.50 1.69 -23.82
N TRP A 445 -21.26 1.39 -23.42
CA TRP A 445 -20.03 2.01 -23.92
C TRP A 445 -19.16 1.03 -24.68
N SER A 446 -19.67 0.54 -25.83
CA SER A 446 -18.83 -0.25 -26.73
C SER A 446 -17.60 0.53 -27.19
N GLU A 447 -16.54 -0.18 -27.57
CA GLU A 447 -15.34 0.44 -28.16
C GLU A 447 -15.69 1.37 -29.33
N GLY A 448 -16.61 0.95 -30.22
CA GLY A 448 -17.06 1.77 -31.36
C GLY A 448 -17.76 3.07 -30.91
N ARG A 449 -18.62 2.99 -29.89
CA ARG A 449 -19.30 4.18 -29.34
C ARG A 449 -18.31 5.16 -28.69
N LEU A 450 -17.35 4.66 -27.93
CA LEU A 450 -16.30 5.49 -27.35
C LEU A 450 -15.45 6.17 -28.44
N ARG A 451 -15.05 5.44 -29.47
CA ARG A 451 -14.28 5.99 -30.61
C ARG A 451 -15.07 7.05 -31.39
N SER A 452 -16.40 6.91 -31.50
CA SER A 452 -17.26 7.90 -32.15
C SER A 452 -17.30 9.26 -31.45
N LEU A 453 -16.82 9.36 -30.22
CA LEU A 453 -16.68 10.62 -29.49
C LEU A 453 -15.39 11.38 -29.82
N ILE A 454 -14.43 10.77 -30.51
CA ILE A 454 -13.17 11.42 -30.88
C ILE A 454 -13.47 12.68 -31.70
N GLY A 455 -12.85 13.79 -31.33
CA GLY A 455 -13.05 15.09 -31.98
C GLY A 455 -14.32 15.85 -31.59
N LYS A 456 -15.20 15.29 -30.73
CA LYS A 456 -16.45 15.91 -30.29
C LYS A 456 -16.36 16.67 -28.95
N GLY A 457 -15.16 17.13 -28.59
CA GLY A 457 -14.91 17.83 -27.33
C GLY A 457 -14.56 16.90 -26.17
N GLU A 458 -14.07 17.48 -25.08
CA GLU A 458 -13.74 16.77 -23.84
C GLU A 458 -15.02 16.28 -23.16
N ARG A 459 -15.08 14.98 -22.83
CA ARG A 459 -16.24 14.37 -22.22
C ARG A 459 -15.86 13.45 -21.08
N THR A 460 -16.41 13.72 -19.88
CA THR A 460 -16.31 12.84 -18.72
C THR A 460 -17.43 11.81 -18.72
N ILE A 461 -17.08 10.54 -18.51
CA ILE A 461 -18.00 9.41 -18.41
C ILE A 461 -17.74 8.74 -17.06
N ARG A 462 -18.73 8.77 -16.16
CA ARG A 462 -18.62 8.11 -14.85
C ARG A 462 -18.73 6.60 -15.03
N LEU A 463 -17.97 5.83 -14.24
CA LEU A 463 -18.15 4.39 -14.15
C LEU A 463 -19.50 4.10 -13.47
N PRO A 464 -20.24 3.05 -13.91
CA PRO A 464 -21.46 2.61 -13.22
C PRO A 464 -21.16 2.12 -11.80
N GLU A 465 -19.99 1.51 -11.61
CA GLU A 465 -19.46 1.06 -10.33
C GLU A 465 -17.98 1.46 -10.25
N LYS A 466 -17.58 2.01 -9.11
CA LYS A 466 -16.18 2.33 -8.85
C LYS A 466 -15.35 1.05 -8.76
N ILE A 467 -14.19 1.02 -9.40
CA ILE A 467 -13.34 -0.17 -9.50
C ILE A 467 -12.02 0.06 -8.77
N PRO A 468 -11.64 -0.77 -7.78
CA PRO A 468 -10.32 -0.73 -7.17
C PRO A 468 -9.20 -0.88 -8.20
N VAL A 469 -8.14 -0.08 -8.06
CA VAL A 469 -6.93 -0.11 -8.87
C VAL A 469 -5.74 -0.37 -7.96
N HIS A 470 -4.97 -1.40 -8.27
CA HIS A 470 -3.77 -1.77 -7.52
C HIS A 470 -2.54 -1.66 -8.45
N LEU A 471 -1.70 -0.66 -8.20
CA LEU A 471 -0.39 -0.54 -8.84
C LEU A 471 0.62 -1.29 -7.96
N THR A 472 1.08 -2.43 -8.43
CA THR A 472 1.87 -3.39 -7.67
C THR A 472 3.24 -3.64 -8.29
N TYR A 473 4.10 -4.32 -7.53
CA TYR A 473 5.45 -4.62 -7.98
C TYR A 473 5.87 -6.02 -7.55
N PHE A 474 5.54 -7.01 -8.36
CA PHE A 474 5.93 -8.40 -8.13
C PHE A 474 6.97 -8.83 -9.15
N THR A 475 8.12 -9.28 -8.65
CA THR A 475 9.22 -9.81 -9.45
C THR A 475 9.23 -11.33 -9.50
N LEU A 476 8.30 -11.98 -8.80
CA LEU A 476 8.11 -13.41 -8.78
C LEU A 476 6.60 -13.69 -8.72
N LEU A 477 6.09 -14.35 -9.73
CA LEU A 477 4.70 -14.76 -9.85
C LEU A 477 4.61 -16.27 -10.03
N ALA A 478 3.60 -16.89 -9.44
CA ALA A 478 3.25 -18.27 -9.73
C ALA A 478 2.18 -18.31 -10.84
N ASP A 479 2.32 -19.22 -11.77
CA ASP A 479 1.28 -19.54 -12.75
C ASP A 479 0.22 -20.49 -12.17
N ASP A 480 -0.77 -20.87 -12.99
CA ASP A 480 -1.85 -21.78 -12.58
C ASP A 480 -1.37 -23.19 -12.21
N LYS A 481 -0.15 -23.57 -12.62
CA LYS A 481 0.50 -24.84 -12.26
C LYS A 481 1.35 -24.72 -11.01
N GLY A 482 1.49 -23.51 -10.46
CA GLY A 482 2.35 -23.21 -9.32
C GLY A 482 3.84 -23.05 -9.68
N GLU A 483 4.19 -23.00 -10.99
CA GLU A 483 5.55 -22.71 -11.44
C GLU A 483 5.87 -21.21 -11.26
N LEU A 484 7.09 -20.94 -10.77
CA LEU A 484 7.52 -19.58 -10.47
C LEU A 484 8.18 -18.91 -11.69
N HIS A 485 7.62 -17.79 -12.09
CA HIS A 485 8.15 -16.93 -13.15
C HIS A 485 8.85 -15.71 -12.57
N GLN A 486 10.16 -15.60 -12.85
CA GLN A 486 10.96 -14.46 -12.41
C GLN A 486 10.87 -13.31 -13.41
N ILE A 487 10.67 -12.10 -12.90
CA ILE A 487 10.56 -10.85 -13.66
C ILE A 487 11.69 -9.93 -13.18
N ALA A 488 12.30 -9.20 -14.12
CA ALA A 488 13.39 -8.28 -13.82
C ALA A 488 12.98 -7.18 -12.83
N ASP A 489 13.86 -6.87 -11.87
CA ASP A 489 13.63 -5.84 -10.85
C ASP A 489 13.91 -4.44 -11.41
N LEU A 490 12.96 -3.90 -12.18
CA LEU A 490 13.06 -2.66 -12.95
C LEU A 490 13.51 -1.44 -12.12
N TYR A 491 13.02 -1.31 -10.87
CA TYR A 491 13.27 -0.17 -9.97
C TYR A 491 14.08 -0.56 -8.74
N ALA A 492 14.66 -1.74 -8.72
CA ALA A 492 15.36 -2.32 -7.58
C ALA A 492 14.52 -2.38 -6.28
N VAL A 493 13.18 -2.47 -6.41
CA VAL A 493 12.27 -2.59 -5.25
C VAL A 493 12.45 -3.93 -4.56
N ASN A 494 12.65 -5.02 -5.32
CA ASN A 494 12.89 -6.34 -4.76
C ASN A 494 14.15 -6.34 -3.88
N ASN A 495 15.24 -5.77 -4.40
CA ASN A 495 16.48 -5.65 -3.65
C ASN A 495 16.33 -4.77 -2.39
N LYS A 496 15.60 -3.63 -2.48
CA LYS A 496 15.32 -2.78 -1.31
C LYS A 496 14.56 -3.55 -0.23
N VAL A 497 13.55 -4.33 -0.60
CA VAL A 497 12.79 -5.15 0.35
C VAL A 497 13.66 -6.24 0.98
N ARG A 498 14.47 -6.94 0.18
CA ARG A 498 15.44 -7.94 0.70
C ARG A 498 16.34 -7.33 1.77
N LEU A 499 16.94 -6.18 1.49
CA LEU A 499 17.81 -5.47 2.44
C LEU A 499 17.06 -5.05 3.72
N ALA A 500 15.83 -4.57 3.58
CA ALA A 500 15.00 -4.20 4.73
C ALA A 500 14.61 -5.41 5.61
N LEU A 501 14.52 -6.59 5.00
CA LEU A 501 14.30 -7.87 5.71
C LEU A 501 15.60 -8.47 6.30
N GLY A 502 16.76 -7.78 6.16
CA GLY A 502 18.05 -8.30 6.59
C GLY A 502 18.63 -9.40 5.68
N LEU A 503 18.08 -9.57 4.47
CA LEU A 503 18.52 -10.57 3.51
C LEU A 503 19.66 -10.04 2.63
N PRO A 504 20.52 -10.91 2.08
CA PRO A 504 21.55 -10.52 1.13
C PRO A 504 20.98 -9.82 -0.09
N SER A 505 21.73 -8.84 -0.63
CA SER A 505 21.40 -8.19 -1.92
C SER A 505 21.33 -9.23 -3.05
N ASP A 506 20.42 -9.04 -3.99
CA ASP A 506 20.35 -9.82 -5.23
C ASP A 506 21.33 -9.33 -6.32
N GLY A 507 22.09 -8.25 -6.01
CA GLY A 507 23.03 -7.62 -6.93
C GLY A 507 22.40 -6.55 -7.84
N THR A 508 21.08 -6.36 -7.80
CA THR A 508 20.41 -5.30 -8.57
C THR A 508 20.80 -3.93 -8.01
N ARG A 509 21.39 -3.07 -8.85
CA ARG A 509 21.76 -1.71 -8.44
C ARG A 509 20.51 -0.85 -8.33
N VAL A 510 20.38 -0.16 -7.20
CA VAL A 510 19.37 0.89 -7.02
C VAL A 510 19.78 2.06 -7.92
N ALA A 511 18.97 2.36 -8.95
CA ALA A 511 19.13 3.62 -9.66
C ALA A 511 18.96 4.75 -8.63
N ALA A 512 19.89 5.69 -8.59
CA ALA A 512 19.82 6.82 -7.66
C ALA A 512 18.51 7.58 -7.94
N GLU A 513 17.58 7.56 -7.00
CA GLU A 513 16.41 8.45 -7.04
C GLU A 513 16.97 9.87 -7.16
N ALA A 514 16.52 10.62 -8.17
CA ALA A 514 16.96 11.99 -8.36
C ALA A 514 16.73 12.74 -7.03
N LYS A 515 17.82 13.08 -6.34
CA LYS A 515 17.75 13.83 -5.09
C LYS A 515 16.94 15.09 -5.38
N PRO A 516 15.94 15.43 -4.57
CA PRO A 516 15.27 16.70 -4.71
C PRO A 516 16.36 17.77 -4.60
N GLN A 517 16.60 18.51 -5.69
CA GLN A 517 17.51 19.64 -5.63
C GLN A 517 17.00 20.55 -4.51
N ARG A 518 17.74 20.62 -3.41
CA ARG A 518 17.52 21.63 -2.38
C ARG A 518 17.47 22.96 -3.12
N GLN A 519 16.28 23.54 -3.23
CA GLN A 519 16.16 24.93 -3.67
C GLN A 519 17.03 25.75 -2.73
N ALA A 520 18.14 26.26 -3.26
CA ALA A 520 18.88 27.30 -2.58
C ALA A 520 17.86 28.43 -2.33
N ARG A 521 17.50 28.63 -1.07
CA ARG A 521 16.69 29.77 -0.65
C ARG A 521 17.45 31.02 -1.14
N ARG A 522 17.01 31.59 -2.26
CA ARG A 522 17.38 32.94 -2.62
C ARG A 522 16.87 33.83 -1.48
N ARG A 523 17.78 34.41 -0.72
CA ARG A 523 17.47 35.43 0.27
C ARG A 523 16.65 36.49 -0.45
N ALA A 524 15.42 36.65 -0.04
CA ALA A 524 14.59 37.77 -0.45
C ALA A 524 15.25 39.07 0.06
N PRO A 525 15.25 40.14 -0.74
CA PRO A 525 15.68 41.45 -0.25
C PRO A 525 14.74 41.91 0.88
N PRO A 526 15.24 42.74 1.82
CA PRO A 526 14.45 43.18 2.97
C PRO A 526 13.22 43.97 2.52
N ARG A 527 12.07 43.51 2.93
CA ARG A 527 10.75 44.11 2.67
C ARG A 527 10.60 45.36 3.55
N ALA A 528 10.37 46.50 2.93
CA ALA A 528 9.91 47.70 3.61
C ALA A 528 8.53 47.43 4.24
N GLN A 529 8.38 47.76 5.52
CA GLN A 529 7.12 47.66 6.26
C GLN A 529 6.17 48.76 5.81
N THR A 530 4.99 48.40 5.31
CA THR A 530 3.78 49.21 5.43
C THR A 530 2.59 48.29 5.68
N ALA A 531 1.98 48.56 6.81
CA ALA A 531 0.77 47.86 7.30
C ALA A 531 -0.45 48.30 6.51
N VAL A 532 -1.36 47.34 6.21
CA VAL A 532 -2.81 47.47 6.41
C VAL A 532 -3.44 46.07 6.42
N ARG A 533 -4.16 45.79 7.50
CA ARG A 533 -5.02 44.62 7.68
C ARG A 533 -6.36 44.81 6.96
N SER A 534 -6.84 43.77 6.31
CA SER A 534 -8.28 43.44 6.27
C SER A 534 -8.49 41.96 5.84
N PRO A 535 -9.44 41.24 6.40
CA PRO A 535 -9.67 39.83 6.13
C PRO A 535 -10.54 39.60 4.91
N MET A 536 -10.25 38.61 4.10
CA MET A 536 -11.15 38.12 3.06
C MET A 536 -11.55 36.67 3.27
N PRO A 537 -12.77 36.28 2.91
CA PRO A 537 -13.33 34.97 3.20
C PRO A 537 -12.83 33.90 2.27
N MET A 538 -12.70 32.68 2.84
CA MET A 538 -12.43 31.43 2.10
C MET A 538 -13.62 31.09 1.19
N TYR A 539 -13.33 30.88 -0.09
CA TYR A 539 -14.21 30.17 -1.00
C TYR A 539 -13.58 28.83 -1.37
N GLU A 540 -14.25 27.76 -0.97
CA GLU A 540 -13.95 26.41 -1.43
C GLU A 540 -14.37 26.26 -2.90
N HIS A 541 -13.45 25.91 -3.78
CA HIS A 541 -13.74 25.48 -5.14
C HIS A 541 -13.37 24.01 -5.32
N PRO A 542 -14.27 23.16 -5.78
CA PRO A 542 -13.94 21.77 -6.13
C PRO A 542 -13.28 21.74 -7.51
N GLY A 543 -12.01 21.39 -7.55
CA GLY A 543 -11.34 21.09 -8.83
C GLY A 543 -9.83 21.29 -8.96
N TRP A 544 -9.10 21.74 -7.92
CA TRP A 544 -7.69 22.09 -8.09
C TRP A 544 -6.79 21.45 -7.02
N TRP A 545 -6.68 20.14 -7.03
CA TRP A 545 -5.91 19.39 -6.02
C TRP A 545 -4.40 19.41 -6.17
N TRP A 546 -3.84 20.06 -7.17
CA TRP A 546 -2.43 19.93 -7.49
C TRP A 546 -1.67 21.24 -7.73
N VAL A 547 -2.17 22.35 -7.22
CA VAL A 547 -1.48 23.64 -7.27
C VAL A 547 -0.89 24.07 -5.92
N THR A 548 -1.20 23.40 -4.80
CA THR A 548 -0.67 23.78 -3.48
C THR A 548 -0.05 22.61 -2.73
N ARG A 549 1.20 22.29 -3.07
CA ARG A 549 2.28 21.90 -2.12
C ARG A 549 3.61 21.85 -2.83
#